data_424366fc245e73a1824a96616475d890
#
_entry.id   424366fc245e73a1824a96616475d890
#
_cell.length_a   1.000
_cell.length_b   1.000
_cell.length_c   1.000
_cell.angle_alpha   90.00
_cell.angle_beta   90.00
_cell.angle_gamma   90.00
#
_symmetry.space_group_name_H-M   'P 1'
#
loop_
_entity.id
_entity.type
_entity.pdbx_description
1 polymer ?
#
loop_
_entity_poly.entity_id
_entity_poly.type
_entity_poly.pdbx_seq_one_letter_code
_entity_poly.pdbx_strand_id
1 'polypeptide(L)'
;IRAVKQAKAQKGERVNGEAPYGYLIDPDNRNHLIPDPETAHVVKQIFAMYVRGDRMCEIQNWLRDNEILTVGELRYRRTGSKRHPRPQLNAWYNWPDKTLYDILTRKEYLGHTITGKTYKVSYKSKKTKKNPEEKRYFFPNTHEPLIDEETFELAQKRIATRHRPTKVDEIDLFSGLLFCGDCGYKMYAVRGAGTLERKHAYTCGNYRNRARNDMLCTTHYIRKSVLKELVLADLQRVTSYVKEHEQEFIETANECSA
;
A
#
# COMPACT_ATOMS: atom_id res chain seq x y z
N ILE A 1 18.77 -15.07 -25.15
CA ILE A 1 18.54 -14.67 -23.75
C ILE A 1 17.16 -14.03 -23.57
N ARG A 2 16.72 -13.04 -24.40
CA ARG A 2 15.43 -12.35 -24.24
C ARG A 2 14.24 -13.30 -24.49
N ALA A 3 14.25 -14.07 -25.58
CA ALA A 3 13.20 -15.03 -25.88
C ALA A 3 13.06 -16.09 -24.77
N VAL A 4 14.18 -16.60 -24.25
CA VAL A 4 14.19 -17.58 -23.15
C VAL A 4 13.57 -16.98 -21.88
N LYS A 5 13.92 -15.73 -21.53
CA LYS A 5 13.31 -15.05 -20.37
C LYS A 5 11.81 -14.82 -20.55
N GLN A 6 11.38 -14.51 -21.75
CA GLN A 6 9.97 -14.32 -22.07
C GLN A 6 9.21 -15.65 -22.01
N ALA A 7 9.75 -16.72 -22.60
CA ALA A 7 9.16 -18.04 -22.52
C ALA A 7 9.04 -18.54 -21.06
N LYS A 8 10.09 -18.34 -20.25
CA LYS A 8 10.02 -18.63 -18.81
C LYS A 8 8.95 -17.83 -18.11
N ALA A 9 8.86 -16.52 -18.37
CA ALA A 9 7.84 -15.67 -17.79
C ALA A 9 6.41 -16.12 -18.14
N GLN A 10 6.20 -16.59 -19.38
CA GLN A 10 4.91 -17.12 -19.85
C GLN A 10 4.54 -18.45 -19.18
N LYS A 11 5.52 -19.23 -18.75
CA LYS A 11 5.31 -20.52 -18.05
C LYS A 11 5.18 -20.37 -16.53
N GLY A 12 5.23 -19.14 -16.00
CA GLY A 12 5.24 -18.90 -14.55
C GLY A 12 6.59 -19.20 -13.88
N GLU A 13 7.61 -19.54 -14.66
CA GLU A 13 8.93 -19.80 -14.12
C GLU A 13 9.59 -18.49 -13.65
N ARG A 14 10.31 -18.56 -12.55
CA ARG A 14 11.03 -17.39 -12.01
C ARG A 14 12.14 -16.96 -12.96
N VAL A 15 12.07 -15.73 -13.40
CA VAL A 15 13.09 -15.10 -14.26
C VAL A 15 14.16 -14.40 -13.44
N ASN A 16 13.84 -13.99 -12.23
CA ASN A 16 14.73 -13.28 -11.30
C ASN A 16 15.34 -14.26 -10.30
N GLY A 17 16.64 -14.10 -10.05
CA GLY A 17 17.39 -14.98 -9.14
C GLY A 17 17.25 -14.67 -7.65
N GLU A 18 16.39 -13.71 -7.25
CA GLU A 18 16.26 -13.30 -5.87
C GLU A 18 14.81 -13.46 -5.38
N ALA A 19 14.64 -13.99 -4.15
CA ALA A 19 13.36 -14.08 -3.49
C ALA A 19 12.93 -12.71 -2.93
N PRO A 20 11.62 -12.43 -2.82
CA PRO A 20 11.14 -11.33 -2.01
C PRO A 20 11.57 -11.52 -0.54
N TYR A 21 11.71 -10.41 0.20
CA TYR A 21 11.95 -10.48 1.64
C TYR A 21 10.83 -11.27 2.32
N GLY A 22 11.15 -12.13 3.26
CA GLY A 22 10.19 -13.06 3.88
C GLY A 22 10.10 -14.42 3.21
N TYR A 23 10.76 -14.59 2.05
CA TYR A 23 10.83 -15.86 1.33
C TYR A 23 12.25 -16.26 0.99
N LEU A 24 12.46 -17.56 0.88
CA LEU A 24 13.64 -18.21 0.27
C LEU A 24 13.23 -18.89 -1.03
N ILE A 25 14.21 -19.13 -1.89
CA ILE A 25 14.04 -19.99 -3.06
C ILE A 25 14.17 -21.44 -2.57
N ASP A 26 13.21 -22.28 -2.92
CA ASP A 26 13.24 -23.68 -2.62
C ASP A 26 14.50 -24.32 -3.24
N PRO A 27 15.33 -25.04 -2.46
CA PRO A 27 16.54 -25.69 -2.94
C PRO A 27 16.26 -26.71 -4.05
N ASP A 28 15.13 -27.42 -3.95
CA ASP A 28 14.74 -28.50 -4.87
C ASP A 28 14.03 -27.95 -6.11
N ASN A 29 13.32 -26.84 -5.98
CA ASN A 29 12.60 -26.19 -7.07
C ASN A 29 12.83 -24.68 -7.12
N ARG A 30 13.73 -24.23 -7.97
CA ARG A 30 14.05 -22.79 -8.12
C ARG A 30 12.88 -21.90 -8.56
N ASN A 31 11.77 -22.47 -9.00
CA ASN A 31 10.57 -21.74 -9.36
C ASN A 31 9.60 -21.55 -8.18
N HIS A 32 9.80 -22.31 -7.10
CA HIS A 32 9.01 -22.27 -5.89
C HIS A 32 9.64 -21.38 -4.81
N LEU A 33 8.78 -20.76 -3.99
CA LEU A 33 9.18 -19.97 -2.83
C LEU A 33 8.71 -20.68 -1.56
N ILE A 34 9.58 -20.69 -0.56
CA ILE A 34 9.26 -21.17 0.77
C ILE A 34 9.38 -20.02 1.78
N PRO A 35 8.54 -19.97 2.83
CA PRO A 35 8.68 -18.97 3.87
C PRO A 35 10.08 -19.00 4.50
N ASP A 36 10.67 -17.83 4.67
CA ASP A 36 11.97 -17.67 5.34
C ASP A 36 11.75 -17.64 6.87
N PRO A 37 12.24 -18.64 7.64
CA PRO A 37 12.06 -18.68 9.08
C PRO A 37 12.56 -17.42 9.81
N GLU A 38 13.62 -16.78 9.28
CA GLU A 38 14.23 -15.59 9.86
C GLU A 38 13.42 -14.32 9.59
N THR A 39 12.72 -14.22 8.47
CA THR A 39 12.15 -12.94 8.02
C THR A 39 10.65 -12.95 7.73
N ALA A 40 10.03 -14.13 7.63
CA ALA A 40 8.59 -14.24 7.35
C ALA A 40 7.73 -13.55 8.42
N HIS A 41 8.09 -13.72 9.70
CA HIS A 41 7.39 -13.09 10.82
C HIS A 41 7.48 -11.56 10.78
N VAL A 42 8.58 -10.99 10.28
CA VAL A 42 8.77 -9.55 10.14
C VAL A 42 7.78 -8.98 9.12
N VAL A 43 7.58 -9.69 7.97
CA VAL A 43 6.59 -9.28 6.97
C VAL A 43 5.20 -9.26 7.56
N LYS A 44 4.80 -10.32 8.29
CA LYS A 44 3.51 -10.39 8.98
C LYS A 44 3.33 -9.21 9.95
N GLN A 45 4.36 -8.90 10.73
CA GLN A 45 4.33 -7.79 11.68
C GLN A 45 4.21 -6.41 10.99
N ILE A 46 4.91 -6.18 9.88
CA ILE A 46 4.79 -4.95 9.08
C ILE A 46 3.35 -4.75 8.61
N PHE A 47 2.70 -5.80 8.09
CA PHE A 47 1.30 -5.73 7.67
C PHE A 47 0.37 -5.49 8.86
N ALA A 48 0.53 -6.22 9.96
CA ALA A 48 -0.28 -6.07 11.16
C ALA A 48 -0.21 -4.64 11.73
N MET A 49 0.98 -4.08 11.87
CA MET A 49 1.18 -2.70 12.31
C MET A 49 0.52 -1.72 11.35
N TYR A 50 0.74 -1.91 10.04
CA TYR A 50 0.19 -1.01 9.05
C TYR A 50 -1.34 -1.03 9.03
N VAL A 51 -1.98 -2.20 9.09
CA VAL A 51 -3.46 -2.35 9.14
C VAL A 51 -4.03 -1.79 10.44
N ARG A 52 -3.36 -2.01 11.58
CA ARG A 52 -3.74 -1.43 12.88
C ARG A 52 -3.81 0.11 12.88
N GLY A 53 -3.08 0.79 11.99
CA GLY A 53 -3.10 2.24 11.91
C GLY A 53 -1.74 2.92 12.05
N ASP A 54 -0.68 2.18 12.34
CA ASP A 54 0.66 2.75 12.56
C ASP A 54 1.17 3.46 11.30
N ARG A 55 1.93 4.54 11.50
CA ARG A 55 2.57 5.29 10.42
C ARG A 55 3.83 4.58 9.96
N MET A 56 4.28 4.86 8.73
CA MET A 56 5.53 4.29 8.20
C MET A 56 6.73 4.54 9.11
N CYS A 57 6.83 5.72 9.71
CA CYS A 57 7.91 6.05 10.64
C CYS A 57 7.88 5.23 11.94
N GLU A 58 6.69 4.85 12.42
CA GLU A 58 6.53 4.00 13.59
C GLU A 58 6.96 2.56 13.30
N ILE A 59 6.62 2.05 12.11
CA ILE A 59 7.09 0.75 11.62
C ILE A 59 8.63 0.77 11.46
N GLN A 60 9.20 1.84 10.91
CA GLN A 60 10.65 1.99 10.78
C GLN A 60 11.36 2.02 12.15
N ASN A 61 10.79 2.74 13.11
CA ASN A 61 11.32 2.78 14.47
C ASN A 61 11.28 1.39 15.11
N TRP A 62 10.15 0.68 15.00
CA TRP A 62 10.02 -0.69 15.50
C TRP A 62 11.07 -1.62 14.87
N LEU A 63 11.27 -1.55 13.54
CA LEU A 63 12.29 -2.35 12.85
C LEU A 63 13.70 -2.04 13.34
N ARG A 64 14.01 -0.76 13.56
CA ARG A 64 15.30 -0.31 14.07
C ARG A 64 15.53 -0.75 15.53
N ASP A 65 14.53 -0.56 16.38
CA ASP A 65 14.61 -0.83 17.81
C ASP A 65 14.71 -2.34 18.10
N ASN A 66 14.20 -3.18 17.20
CA ASN A 66 14.37 -4.64 17.24
C ASN A 66 15.58 -5.12 16.41
N GLU A 67 16.47 -4.23 15.97
CA GLU A 67 17.67 -4.57 15.22
C GLU A 67 17.40 -5.44 13.96
N ILE A 68 16.27 -5.22 13.29
CA ILE A 68 15.91 -5.94 12.06
C ILE A 68 16.73 -5.40 10.90
N LEU A 69 17.57 -6.23 10.34
CA LEU A 69 18.43 -5.87 9.21
C LEU A 69 17.62 -5.47 7.99
N THR A 70 18.04 -4.40 7.33
CA THR A 70 17.47 -4.03 6.03
C THR A 70 17.66 -5.14 5.00
N VAL A 71 16.77 -5.21 4.02
CA VAL A 71 16.84 -6.21 2.92
C VAL A 71 18.22 -6.23 2.25
N GLY A 72 18.85 -5.07 2.08
CA GLY A 72 20.17 -4.94 1.48
C GLY A 72 21.28 -5.54 2.32
N GLU A 73 21.29 -5.23 3.63
CA GLU A 73 22.32 -5.75 4.54
C GLU A 73 22.16 -7.25 4.79
N LEU A 74 20.92 -7.73 4.99
CA LEU A 74 20.64 -9.16 5.14
C LEU A 74 21.14 -9.96 3.91
N ARG A 75 20.84 -9.45 2.71
CA ARG A 75 21.31 -10.05 1.47
C ARG A 75 22.83 -10.06 1.38
N TYR A 76 23.48 -8.96 1.73
CA TYR A 76 24.94 -8.89 1.76
C TYR A 76 25.54 -9.94 2.72
N ARG A 77 24.99 -10.09 3.91
CA ARG A 77 25.46 -11.10 4.89
C ARG A 77 25.28 -12.54 4.40
N ARG A 78 24.14 -12.83 3.71
CA ARG A 78 23.85 -14.18 3.22
C ARG A 78 24.63 -14.55 1.95
N THR A 79 24.92 -13.60 1.08
CA THR A 79 25.47 -13.91 -0.26
C THR A 79 26.87 -13.36 -0.52
N GLY A 80 27.36 -12.44 0.30
CA GLY A 80 28.59 -11.68 0.05
C GLY A 80 28.54 -10.82 -1.22
N SER A 81 27.36 -10.69 -1.84
CA SER A 81 27.18 -10.05 -3.16
C SER A 81 27.48 -8.57 -3.12
N LYS A 82 28.48 -8.14 -3.89
CA LYS A 82 28.83 -6.72 -4.11
C LYS A 82 27.92 -6.04 -5.14
N ARG A 83 26.82 -6.66 -5.55
CA ARG A 83 25.93 -6.15 -6.58
C ARG A 83 25.24 -4.85 -6.20
N HIS A 84 25.05 -4.62 -4.91
CA HIS A 84 24.57 -3.38 -4.34
C HIS A 84 25.59 -2.85 -3.34
N PRO A 85 25.85 -1.53 -3.28
CA PRO A 85 26.73 -0.98 -2.28
C PRO A 85 26.20 -1.36 -0.89
N ARG A 86 27.11 -1.86 -0.04
CA ARG A 86 26.79 -2.19 1.34
C ARG A 86 26.33 -0.91 2.04
N PRO A 87 25.17 -0.92 2.74
CA PRO A 87 24.80 0.21 3.56
C PRO A 87 25.90 0.59 4.57
N GLN A 88 26.05 1.87 4.85
CA GLN A 88 26.95 2.30 5.91
C GLN A 88 26.53 1.70 7.26
N LEU A 89 27.46 1.55 8.19
CA LEU A 89 27.25 0.88 9.48
C LEU A 89 26.00 1.39 10.24
N ASN A 90 25.76 2.69 10.19
CA ASN A 90 24.61 3.37 10.80
C ASN A 90 23.29 3.19 10.04
N ALA A 91 23.31 2.58 8.86
CA ALA A 91 22.13 2.39 8.00
C ALA A 91 21.63 0.94 7.94
N TRP A 92 22.23 0.01 8.71
CA TRP A 92 21.86 -1.40 8.66
C TRP A 92 20.42 -1.69 9.08
N TYR A 93 19.89 -0.87 9.97
CA TYR A 93 18.53 -0.98 10.52
C TYR A 93 17.59 0.14 10.02
N ASN A 94 18.10 1.04 9.17
CA ASN A 94 17.32 2.15 8.64
C ASN A 94 16.55 1.74 7.37
N TRP A 95 15.33 1.31 7.55
CA TRP A 95 14.48 0.87 6.45
C TRP A 95 13.95 2.05 5.63
N PRO A 96 14.18 2.08 4.31
CA PRO A 96 13.61 3.11 3.46
C PRO A 96 12.08 2.96 3.33
N ASP A 97 11.34 4.08 3.32
CA ASP A 97 9.89 4.12 3.03
C ASP A 97 9.52 3.33 1.78
N LYS A 98 10.35 3.44 0.74
CA LYS A 98 10.13 2.75 -0.52
C LYS A 98 10.14 1.24 -0.37
N THR A 99 11.01 0.69 0.49
CA THR A 99 11.07 -0.75 0.73
C THR A 99 9.83 -1.25 1.45
N LEU A 100 9.37 -0.51 2.47
CA LEU A 100 8.13 -0.83 3.17
C LEU A 100 6.91 -0.73 2.25
N TYR A 101 6.86 0.32 1.44
CA TYR A 101 5.80 0.46 0.43
C TYR A 101 5.80 -0.69 -0.58
N ASP A 102 6.99 -1.11 -1.05
CA ASP A 102 7.11 -2.24 -1.98
C ASP A 102 6.69 -3.57 -1.32
N ILE A 103 6.95 -3.77 -0.03
CA ILE A 103 6.45 -4.92 0.73
C ILE A 103 4.92 -4.87 0.78
N LEU A 104 4.33 -3.78 1.26
CA LEU A 104 2.89 -3.63 1.44
C LEU A 104 2.06 -3.74 0.14
N THR A 105 2.68 -3.51 -1.02
CA THR A 105 1.98 -3.55 -2.33
C THR A 105 2.27 -4.79 -3.17
N ARG A 106 3.08 -5.71 -2.65
CA ARG A 106 3.54 -6.87 -3.41
C ARG A 106 2.59 -8.06 -3.26
N LYS A 107 1.87 -8.39 -4.33
CA LYS A 107 0.91 -9.51 -4.38
C LYS A 107 1.55 -10.89 -4.22
N GLU A 108 2.88 -11.00 -4.29
CA GLU A 108 3.57 -12.27 -4.01
C GLU A 108 3.38 -12.73 -2.55
N TYR A 109 3.06 -11.83 -1.63
CA TYR A 109 2.75 -12.21 -0.24
C TYR A 109 1.42 -12.94 -0.06
N LEU A 110 0.56 -12.89 -1.09
CA LEU A 110 -0.68 -13.69 -1.19
C LEU A 110 -0.44 -15.10 -1.79
N GLY A 111 0.81 -15.51 -1.98
CA GLY A 111 1.13 -16.79 -2.61
C GLY A 111 1.10 -16.77 -4.15
N HIS A 112 1.02 -15.59 -4.78
CA HIS A 112 0.91 -15.47 -6.23
C HIS A 112 2.27 -15.17 -6.88
N THR A 113 2.50 -15.67 -8.07
CA THR A 113 3.68 -15.30 -8.88
C THR A 113 3.27 -14.36 -10.00
N ILE A 114 3.91 -13.19 -10.06
CA ILE A 114 3.72 -12.22 -11.15
C ILE A 114 5.01 -12.08 -11.93
N THR A 115 4.97 -12.44 -13.18
CA THR A 115 6.12 -12.36 -14.10
C THR A 115 5.88 -11.30 -15.18
N GLY A 116 6.91 -10.94 -15.94
CA GLY A 116 6.78 -9.95 -17.00
C GLY A 116 6.55 -8.51 -16.53
N LYS A 117 6.88 -8.16 -15.29
CA LYS A 117 6.65 -6.81 -14.72
C LYS A 117 7.36 -5.69 -15.47
N THR A 118 8.48 -6.00 -16.13
CA THR A 118 9.31 -5.01 -16.83
C THR A 118 9.82 -5.52 -18.16
N TYR A 119 10.08 -4.60 -19.09
CA TYR A 119 10.69 -4.91 -20.38
C TYR A 119 11.74 -3.86 -20.77
N LYS A 120 12.65 -4.25 -21.65
CA LYS A 120 13.58 -3.34 -22.32
C LYS A 120 13.09 -3.09 -23.74
N VAL A 121 13.03 -1.83 -24.16
CA VAL A 121 12.58 -1.44 -25.50
C VAL A 121 13.51 -2.02 -26.58
N SER A 122 14.83 -2.00 -26.33
CA SER A 122 15.86 -2.50 -27.25
C SER A 122 16.98 -3.18 -26.47
N TYR A 123 17.75 -4.05 -27.14
CA TYR A 123 18.94 -4.67 -26.57
C TYR A 123 20.05 -3.64 -26.29
N LYS A 124 20.09 -2.54 -27.06
CA LYS A 124 21.02 -1.43 -26.87
C LYS A 124 20.63 -0.50 -25.71
N SER A 125 19.36 -0.51 -25.28
CA SER A 125 18.88 0.36 -24.22
C SER A 125 19.17 -0.21 -22.84
N LYS A 126 19.83 0.58 -21.98
CA LYS A 126 19.99 0.26 -20.55
C LYS A 126 18.70 0.52 -19.77
N LYS A 127 17.77 1.35 -20.30
CA LYS A 127 16.53 1.72 -19.63
C LYS A 127 15.51 0.58 -19.64
N THR A 128 14.95 0.28 -18.49
CA THR A 128 13.87 -0.68 -18.30
C THR A 128 12.56 0.08 -18.09
N LYS A 129 11.50 -0.33 -18.79
CA LYS A 129 10.14 0.22 -18.64
C LYS A 129 9.25 -0.78 -17.91
N LYS A 130 8.27 -0.29 -17.17
CA LYS A 130 7.23 -1.14 -16.55
C LYS A 130 6.26 -1.62 -17.61
N ASN A 131 5.89 -2.90 -17.57
CA ASN A 131 4.77 -3.41 -18.35
C ASN A 131 3.45 -2.97 -17.72
N PRO A 132 2.46 -2.55 -18.54
CA PRO A 132 1.08 -2.43 -18.09
C PRO A 132 0.60 -3.74 -17.44
N GLU A 133 -0.37 -3.66 -16.55
CA GLU A 133 -0.85 -4.84 -15.82
C GLU A 133 -1.37 -5.93 -16.74
N GLU A 134 -2.06 -5.56 -17.81
CA GLU A 134 -2.61 -6.44 -18.85
C GLU A 134 -1.55 -7.29 -19.58
N LYS A 135 -0.29 -6.81 -19.60
CA LYS A 135 0.83 -7.50 -20.25
C LYS A 135 1.71 -8.28 -19.26
N ARG A 136 1.28 -8.38 -18.00
CA ARG A 136 1.95 -9.20 -16.98
C ARG A 136 1.29 -10.57 -16.94
N TYR A 137 2.06 -11.58 -16.62
CA TYR A 137 1.54 -12.93 -16.42
C TYR A 137 1.32 -13.14 -14.92
N PHE A 138 0.11 -13.55 -14.57
CA PHE A 138 -0.33 -13.79 -13.20
C PHE A 138 -0.59 -15.28 -13.00
N PHE A 139 0.02 -15.86 -12.00
CA PHE A 139 -0.11 -17.27 -11.62
C PHE A 139 -0.55 -17.33 -10.14
N PRO A 140 -1.80 -17.74 -9.86
CA PRO A 140 -2.30 -17.81 -8.49
C PRO A 140 -1.74 -19.04 -7.76
N ASN A 141 -1.63 -18.92 -6.44
CA ASN A 141 -1.35 -20.02 -5.50
C ASN A 141 -0.13 -20.88 -5.87
N THR A 142 0.98 -20.23 -6.20
CA THR A 142 2.22 -20.91 -6.60
C THR A 142 3.13 -21.22 -5.41
N HIS A 143 2.87 -20.65 -4.24
CA HIS A 143 3.64 -20.84 -3.01
C HIS A 143 2.80 -20.49 -1.79
N GLU A 144 3.27 -20.84 -0.60
CA GLU A 144 2.58 -20.57 0.65
C GLU A 144 2.43 -19.05 0.88
N PRO A 145 1.21 -18.52 1.15
CA PRO A 145 1.00 -17.11 1.45
C PRO A 145 1.54 -16.76 2.85
N LEU A 146 2.15 -15.59 2.99
CA LEU A 146 2.51 -15.02 4.29
C LEU A 146 1.40 -14.17 4.87
N ILE A 147 0.56 -13.59 4.03
CA ILE A 147 -0.52 -12.66 4.38
C ILE A 147 -1.81 -13.19 3.75
N ASP A 148 -2.90 -13.12 4.48
CA ASP A 148 -4.24 -13.39 3.99
C ASP A 148 -4.76 -12.24 3.10
N GLU A 149 -5.77 -12.54 2.29
CA GLU A 149 -6.32 -11.59 1.32
C GLU A 149 -6.99 -10.39 2.00
N GLU A 150 -7.67 -10.61 3.12
CA GLU A 150 -8.35 -9.55 3.88
C GLU A 150 -7.34 -8.52 4.40
N THR A 151 -6.29 -8.97 5.09
CA THR A 151 -5.22 -8.11 5.60
C THR A 151 -4.54 -7.34 4.46
N PHE A 152 -4.30 -7.99 3.33
CA PHE A 152 -3.71 -7.35 2.17
C PHE A 152 -4.62 -6.25 1.60
N GLU A 153 -5.92 -6.53 1.42
CA GLU A 153 -6.90 -5.55 0.94
C GLU A 153 -7.04 -4.34 1.87
N LEU A 154 -7.09 -4.57 3.20
CA LEU A 154 -7.11 -3.49 4.18
C LEU A 154 -5.88 -2.60 4.04
N ALA A 155 -4.70 -3.19 3.85
CA ALA A 155 -3.48 -2.43 3.59
C ALA A 155 -3.57 -1.62 2.28
N GLN A 156 -4.11 -2.19 1.18
CA GLN A 156 -4.31 -1.47 -0.08
C GLN A 156 -5.31 -0.32 0.07
N LYS A 157 -6.45 -0.55 0.73
CA LYS A 157 -7.45 0.51 1.02
C LYS A 157 -6.79 1.67 1.77
N ARG A 158 -5.99 1.38 2.80
CA ARG A 158 -5.27 2.40 3.55
C ARG A 158 -4.22 3.14 2.71
N ILE A 159 -3.47 2.44 1.85
CA ILE A 159 -2.52 3.06 0.91
C ILE A 159 -3.26 4.01 -0.04
N ALA A 160 -4.40 3.62 -0.57
CA ALA A 160 -5.19 4.43 -1.48
C ALA A 160 -5.75 5.70 -0.83
N THR A 161 -6.10 5.63 0.46
CA THR A 161 -6.60 6.78 1.23
C THR A 161 -5.49 7.66 1.82
N ARG A 162 -4.23 7.21 1.77
CA ARG A 162 -3.09 7.96 2.33
C ARG A 162 -3.02 9.38 1.75
N HIS A 163 -3.00 10.37 2.64
CA HIS A 163 -2.78 11.77 2.31
C HIS A 163 -1.40 12.24 2.76
N ARG A 164 -0.90 13.31 2.14
CA ARG A 164 0.35 13.94 2.59
C ARG A 164 0.09 14.61 3.95
N PRO A 165 0.97 14.43 4.97
CA PRO A 165 0.87 15.19 6.19
C PRO A 165 0.92 16.69 5.85
N THR A 166 0.01 17.47 6.41
CA THR A 166 0.04 18.93 6.29
C THR A 166 1.14 19.47 7.20
N LYS A 167 1.72 20.62 6.86
CA LYS A 167 2.72 21.31 7.70
C LYS A 167 2.18 21.80 9.06
N VAL A 168 0.87 21.65 9.28
CA VAL A 168 0.18 21.99 10.51
C VAL A 168 -0.10 20.69 11.24
N ASP A 169 0.28 20.59 12.51
CA ASP A 169 0.19 19.38 13.35
C ASP A 169 -1.23 18.84 13.59
N GLU A 170 -2.26 19.51 13.11
CA GLU A 170 -3.64 19.02 13.21
C GLU A 170 -3.97 18.06 12.05
N ILE A 171 -4.21 16.82 12.40
CA ILE A 171 -4.81 15.83 11.48
C ILE A 171 -6.25 16.26 11.23
N ASP A 172 -6.58 16.58 9.99
CA ASP A 172 -7.94 16.91 9.59
C ASP A 172 -8.79 15.63 9.53
N LEU A 173 -9.89 15.59 10.29
CA LEU A 173 -10.77 14.43 10.47
C LEU A 173 -11.22 13.79 9.16
N PHE A 174 -11.48 14.60 8.13
CA PHE A 174 -12.02 14.12 6.85
C PHE A 174 -10.97 14.05 5.73
N SER A 175 -9.70 14.26 6.06
CA SER A 175 -8.64 14.24 5.05
C SER A 175 -8.47 12.85 4.46
N GLY A 176 -8.57 12.75 3.13
CA GLY A 176 -8.48 11.48 2.40
C GLY A 176 -9.77 10.67 2.30
N LEU A 177 -10.83 11.06 3.03
CA LEU A 177 -12.12 10.37 3.05
C LEU A 177 -13.16 10.99 2.11
N LEU A 178 -12.93 12.23 1.64
CA LEU A 178 -13.89 12.97 0.83
C LEU A 178 -13.59 12.86 -0.66
N PHE A 179 -14.63 12.59 -1.43
CA PHE A 179 -14.60 12.51 -2.87
C PHE A 179 -15.67 13.42 -3.47
N CYS A 180 -15.39 13.99 -4.64
CA CYS A 180 -16.35 14.80 -5.37
C CYS A 180 -17.44 13.89 -5.97
N GLY A 181 -18.72 14.19 -5.73
CA GLY A 181 -19.83 13.40 -6.24
C GLY A 181 -19.92 13.37 -7.77
N ASP A 182 -19.47 14.43 -8.46
CA ASP A 182 -19.56 14.53 -9.91
C ASP A 182 -18.41 13.85 -10.64
N CYS A 183 -17.16 14.06 -10.18
CA CYS A 183 -15.99 13.57 -10.89
C CYS A 183 -15.24 12.44 -10.16
N GLY A 184 -15.68 12.01 -8.99
CA GLY A 184 -15.04 10.97 -8.19
C GLY A 184 -13.64 11.31 -7.66
N TYR A 185 -13.12 12.52 -7.91
CA TYR A 185 -11.79 12.88 -7.50
C TYR A 185 -11.74 13.31 -6.03
N LYS A 186 -10.59 13.11 -5.36
CA LYS A 186 -10.41 13.49 -3.94
C LYS A 186 -10.63 14.97 -3.72
N MET A 187 -11.28 15.31 -2.61
CA MET A 187 -11.40 16.68 -2.12
C MET A 187 -10.28 16.99 -1.13
N TYR A 188 -9.75 18.20 -1.20
CA TYR A 188 -8.63 18.65 -0.38
C TYR A 188 -9.02 19.81 0.51
N ALA A 189 -8.55 19.78 1.75
CA ALA A 189 -8.75 20.88 2.69
C ALA A 189 -8.08 22.16 2.18
N VAL A 190 -8.82 23.24 2.16
CA VAL A 190 -8.34 24.59 1.89
C VAL A 190 -8.28 25.34 3.20
N ARG A 191 -7.06 25.61 3.64
CA ARG A 191 -6.76 26.41 4.84
C ARG A 191 -5.96 27.62 4.37
N GLY A 192 -6.48 28.82 4.50
CA GLY A 192 -5.71 30.05 4.26
C GLY A 192 -4.80 30.33 5.46
N ALA A 193 -3.57 30.81 5.23
CA ALA A 193 -2.71 31.33 6.29
C ALA A 193 -3.47 32.49 7.00
N GLY A 194 -3.61 32.42 8.32
CA GLY A 194 -4.35 33.40 9.10
C GLY A 194 -5.87 33.41 8.90
N THR A 195 -6.42 32.41 8.19
CA THR A 195 -7.87 32.30 7.95
C THR A 195 -8.56 31.74 9.18
N LEU A 196 -9.62 32.42 9.64
CA LEU A 196 -10.47 31.95 10.73
C LEU A 196 -11.01 30.54 10.42
N GLU A 197 -11.08 29.67 11.41
CA GLU A 197 -11.52 28.28 11.29
C GLU A 197 -12.86 28.12 10.55
N ARG A 198 -13.78 29.06 10.76
CA ARG A 198 -15.08 29.13 10.06
C ARG A 198 -14.98 29.18 8.52
N LYS A 199 -13.82 29.55 7.97
CA LYS A 199 -13.58 29.62 6.51
C LYS A 199 -12.91 28.37 5.95
N HIS A 200 -12.57 27.40 6.80
CA HIS A 200 -11.99 26.15 6.33
C HIS A 200 -13.01 25.37 5.52
N ALA A 201 -12.61 24.87 4.36
CA ALA A 201 -13.46 24.14 3.44
C ALA A 201 -12.70 23.02 2.74
N TYR A 202 -13.44 22.07 2.18
CA TYR A 202 -12.91 21.06 1.27
C TYR A 202 -13.31 21.44 -0.15
N THR A 203 -12.39 21.32 -1.09
CA THR A 203 -12.60 21.68 -2.49
C THR A 203 -12.17 20.52 -3.39
N CYS A 204 -12.90 20.29 -4.48
CA CYS A 204 -12.57 19.28 -5.48
C CYS A 204 -11.15 19.49 -6.05
N GLY A 205 -10.34 18.43 -6.04
CA GLY A 205 -8.96 18.49 -6.53
C GLY A 205 -8.85 18.72 -8.03
N ASN A 206 -9.77 18.19 -8.84
CA ASN A 206 -9.81 18.43 -10.28
C ASN A 206 -10.12 19.90 -10.61
N TYR A 207 -11.06 20.52 -9.91
CA TYR A 207 -11.32 21.93 -10.04
C TYR A 207 -10.11 22.79 -9.68
N ARG A 208 -9.44 22.45 -8.58
CA ARG A 208 -8.27 23.18 -8.07
C ARG A 208 -7.05 23.06 -8.98
N ASN A 209 -6.88 21.92 -9.65
CA ASN A 209 -5.73 21.60 -10.49
C ASN A 209 -6.01 21.72 -11.99
N ARG A 210 -6.93 22.60 -12.39
CA ARG A 210 -7.36 22.82 -13.79
C ARG A 210 -6.22 22.86 -14.81
N ALA A 211 -5.11 23.45 -14.45
CA ALA A 211 -3.94 23.59 -15.34
C ALA A 211 -3.18 22.26 -15.59
N ARG A 212 -3.49 21.17 -14.86
CA ARG A 212 -2.75 19.89 -14.92
C ARG A 212 -3.60 18.70 -15.34
N ASN A 213 -4.92 18.83 -15.34
CA ASN A 213 -5.85 17.74 -15.62
C ASN A 213 -6.76 18.12 -16.78
N ASP A 214 -6.87 17.24 -17.78
CA ASP A 214 -7.77 17.39 -18.93
C ASP A 214 -9.26 17.28 -18.53
N MET A 215 -9.56 16.73 -17.35
CA MET A 215 -10.91 16.64 -16.81
C MET A 215 -11.29 17.93 -16.07
N LEU A 216 -12.18 18.70 -16.69
CA LEU A 216 -12.76 19.90 -16.09
C LEU A 216 -13.90 19.54 -15.15
N CYS A 217 -13.73 19.77 -13.85
CA CYS A 217 -14.84 19.73 -12.90
C CYS A 217 -15.27 21.16 -12.57
N THR A 218 -16.53 21.35 -12.19
CA THR A 218 -17.06 22.63 -11.73
C THR A 218 -16.63 22.91 -10.27
N THR A 219 -16.98 24.09 -9.75
CA THR A 219 -16.62 24.48 -8.38
C THR A 219 -17.44 23.68 -7.37
N HIS A 220 -16.82 22.69 -6.75
CA HIS A 220 -17.41 21.95 -5.64
C HIS A 220 -16.61 22.19 -4.37
N TYR A 221 -17.28 22.72 -3.36
CA TYR A 221 -16.70 22.89 -2.02
C TYR A 221 -17.76 22.68 -0.95
N ILE A 222 -17.30 22.25 0.23
CA ILE A 222 -18.11 22.17 1.43
C ILE A 222 -17.33 22.74 2.63
N ARG A 223 -17.97 23.53 3.48
CA ARG A 223 -17.35 24.05 4.69
C ARG A 223 -17.13 22.92 5.70
N LYS A 224 -15.98 22.96 6.40
CA LYS A 224 -15.60 21.96 7.41
C LYS A 224 -16.65 21.86 8.52
N SER A 225 -17.19 22.98 8.99
CA SER A 225 -18.25 23.01 10.03
C SER A 225 -19.51 22.29 9.58
N VAL A 226 -20.01 22.64 8.38
CA VAL A 226 -21.22 22.03 7.82
C VAL A 226 -21.05 20.51 7.63
N LEU A 227 -19.89 20.08 7.09
CA LEU A 227 -19.61 18.66 6.93
C LEU A 227 -19.59 17.92 8.29
N LYS A 228 -18.96 18.53 9.31
CA LYS A 228 -18.91 17.97 10.65
C LYS A 228 -20.30 17.80 11.25
N GLU A 229 -21.17 18.80 11.10
CA GLU A 229 -22.56 18.74 11.56
C GLU A 229 -23.36 17.64 10.85
N LEU A 230 -23.24 17.55 9.52
CA LEU A 230 -23.93 16.53 8.73
C LEU A 230 -23.50 15.10 9.13
N VAL A 231 -22.20 14.87 9.22
CA VAL A 231 -21.69 13.55 9.62
C VAL A 231 -22.08 13.19 11.04
N LEU A 232 -22.03 14.16 11.96
CA LEU A 232 -22.46 13.93 13.35
C LEU A 232 -23.94 13.59 13.44
N ALA A 233 -24.80 14.33 12.73
CA ALA A 233 -26.23 14.06 12.67
C ALA A 233 -26.53 12.66 12.10
N ASP A 234 -25.82 12.26 11.05
CA ASP A 234 -25.98 10.95 10.44
C ASP A 234 -25.52 9.81 11.39
N LEU A 235 -24.39 9.99 12.07
CA LEU A 235 -23.91 9.04 13.08
C LEU A 235 -24.91 8.91 14.26
N GLN A 236 -25.47 10.02 14.73
CA GLN A 236 -26.48 10.02 15.77
C GLN A 236 -27.75 9.28 15.31
N ARG A 237 -28.21 9.54 14.08
CA ARG A 237 -29.37 8.86 13.50
C ARG A 237 -29.16 7.34 13.42
N VAL A 238 -27.99 6.90 12.90
CA VAL A 238 -27.65 5.47 12.79
C VAL A 238 -27.54 4.85 14.18
N THR A 239 -26.91 5.54 15.12
CA THR A 239 -26.77 5.03 16.50
C THR A 239 -28.12 4.88 17.20
N SER A 240 -29.03 5.83 17.01
CA SER A 240 -30.39 5.74 17.55
C SER A 240 -31.16 4.58 16.94
N TYR A 241 -31.08 4.43 15.60
CA TYR A 241 -31.72 3.33 14.90
C TYR A 241 -31.20 1.95 15.37
N VAL A 242 -29.87 1.78 15.51
CA VAL A 242 -29.29 0.54 16.02
C VAL A 242 -29.73 0.24 17.46
N LYS A 243 -29.83 1.27 18.32
CA LYS A 243 -30.36 1.08 19.69
C LYS A 243 -31.82 0.67 19.74
N GLU A 244 -32.64 1.20 18.83
CA GLU A 244 -34.06 0.86 18.75
C GLU A 244 -34.29 -0.55 18.15
N HIS A 245 -33.39 -1.05 17.30
CA HIS A 245 -33.50 -2.31 16.57
C HIS A 245 -32.33 -3.26 16.88
N GLU A 246 -31.83 -3.26 18.10
CA GLU A 246 -30.60 -4.00 18.49
C GLU A 246 -30.71 -5.50 18.21
N GLN A 247 -31.86 -6.11 18.52
CA GLN A 247 -32.07 -7.55 18.31
C GLN A 247 -32.09 -7.91 16.82
N GLU A 248 -32.81 -7.15 16.01
CA GLU A 248 -32.90 -7.34 14.55
C GLU A 248 -31.54 -7.15 13.87
N PHE A 249 -30.75 -6.20 14.37
CA PHE A 249 -29.39 -5.96 13.87
C PHE A 249 -28.45 -7.12 14.19
N ILE A 250 -28.53 -7.69 15.40
CA ILE A 250 -27.72 -8.85 15.81
C ILE A 250 -28.08 -10.09 14.98
N GLU A 251 -29.36 -10.33 14.72
CA GLU A 251 -29.83 -11.43 13.87
C GLU A 251 -29.29 -11.30 12.45
N THR A 252 -29.42 -10.13 11.83
CA THR A 252 -28.92 -9.85 10.48
C THR A 252 -27.39 -9.96 10.40
N ALA A 253 -26.65 -9.48 11.39
CA ALA A 253 -25.20 -9.58 11.45
C ALA A 253 -24.71 -11.04 11.55
N ASN A 254 -25.44 -11.87 12.31
CA ASN A 254 -25.14 -13.30 12.43
C ASN A 254 -25.42 -14.07 11.12
N GLU A 255 -26.49 -13.73 10.42
CA GLU A 255 -26.82 -14.31 9.10
C GLU A 255 -25.77 -13.95 8.03
N CYS A 256 -25.18 -12.75 8.07
CA CYS A 256 -24.12 -12.33 7.14
C CYS A 256 -22.74 -12.95 7.47
N SER A 257 -22.58 -13.55 8.66
CA SER A 257 -21.32 -14.13 9.14
C SER A 257 -21.28 -15.65 9.05
N ALA A 258 -22.38 -16.30 8.67
CA ALA A 258 -22.53 -17.73 8.43
C ALA A 258 -22.40 -18.05 6.93
#